data_00bb5e96a3c89c05abaec95714ae2775
#
_entry.id   00bb5e96a3c89c05abaec95714ae2775
#
_cell.length_a   1.000
_cell.length_b   1.000
_cell.length_c   1.000
_cell.angle_alpha   90.00
_cell.angle_beta   90.00
_cell.angle_gamma   90.00
#
_symmetry.space_group_name_H-M   'P 1'
#
loop_
_entity.id
_entity.type
_entity.pdbx_description
1 polymer ?
#
loop_
_entity_poly.entity_id
_entity_poly.type
_entity_poly.pdbx_seq_one_letter_code
_entity_poly.pdbx_strand_id
1 'polypeptide(L)'
;MAVRRFLLEYLVKFGFYSCMSGMPWGGSEVLWQRTARLLQLSGHEVAVNFKWWPYKAPTLQHLEDHGASLWLRDPPPPPLLKRVFSSDPQKKCWLDVEKPDAVLITLGYHPDAIPIADECYRRGIPYGINIQCASNSFFIHGDRLEEYRRWYRNAKKVYFVSEENQLKLENNIALKLANTEIIANPFNVSHQANPSWPESDSGFQIALVGRIHFQSKGQDIIVDVMRQPKWRKRALKVVFYGHDQGNKAQLLELIKLHGLEEQLVFHGFSDSVEEIWENNHALLLPSRYEGAPLVVIEAMLCNRIAITTDIGRNRELMDDNESGFVAMGTSVELLDEALERAWQKRHQWQEMGVLAGKHIRERYSDDPVRDFAEALKLIRSS
;
A
#
# COMPACT_ATOMS: atom_id res chain seq x y z
N MET A 1 14.06 42.90 -2.82
CA MET A 1 14.31 42.19 -4.12
C MET A 1 15.19 40.95 -3.96
N ALA A 2 16.27 40.95 -3.20
CA ALA A 2 17.16 39.79 -3.00
C ALA A 2 16.47 38.57 -2.36
N VAL A 3 15.65 38.74 -1.34
CA VAL A 3 14.91 37.66 -0.65
C VAL A 3 13.90 36.98 -1.60
N ARG A 4 13.25 37.73 -2.51
CA ARG A 4 12.32 37.19 -3.48
C ARG A 4 13.05 36.41 -4.60
N ARG A 5 14.29 36.77 -4.91
CA ARG A 5 15.14 36.06 -5.87
C ARG A 5 15.68 34.75 -5.28
N PHE A 6 16.04 34.76 -3.98
CA PHE A 6 16.49 33.59 -3.22
C PHE A 6 15.39 32.54 -3.05
N LEU A 7 14.13 32.95 -2.85
CA LEU A 7 12.97 32.06 -2.76
C LEU A 7 12.60 31.44 -4.12
N LEU A 8 12.83 32.14 -5.25
CA LEU A 8 12.54 31.64 -6.60
C LEU A 8 13.54 30.57 -7.10
N GLU A 9 14.76 30.55 -6.55
CA GLU A 9 15.75 29.49 -6.87
C GLU A 9 15.41 28.13 -6.20
N TYR A 10 14.45 28.08 -5.26
CA TYR A 10 14.03 26.88 -4.55
C TYR A 10 12.63 26.38 -4.90
N LEU A 11 11.87 27.11 -5.70
CA LEU A 11 10.55 26.68 -6.16
C LEU A 11 10.72 25.60 -7.25
N VAL A 12 10.24 24.38 -6.96
CA VAL A 12 10.31 23.21 -7.83
C VAL A 12 8.90 22.79 -8.18
N LYS A 13 8.65 22.47 -9.45
CA LYS A 13 7.41 21.85 -9.91
C LYS A 13 7.57 20.33 -9.96
N PHE A 14 6.91 19.64 -9.08
CA PHE A 14 6.89 18.16 -9.05
C PHE A 14 5.72 17.62 -9.85
N GLY A 15 6.02 16.71 -10.79
CA GLY A 15 5.03 15.92 -11.51
C GLY A 15 4.77 14.57 -10.82
N PHE A 16 3.51 14.21 -10.61
CA PHE A 16 3.11 12.90 -10.13
C PHE A 16 2.29 12.19 -11.21
N TYR A 17 2.79 11.07 -11.68
CA TYR A 17 2.13 10.25 -12.70
C TYR A 17 1.72 8.92 -12.09
N SER A 18 0.42 8.75 -11.79
CA SER A 18 -0.11 7.50 -11.27
C SER A 18 -0.48 6.53 -12.40
N CYS A 19 0.06 5.32 -12.36
CA CYS A 19 -0.29 4.22 -13.28
C CYS A 19 -1.54 3.45 -12.82
N MET A 20 -2.19 3.83 -11.71
CA MET A 20 -3.39 3.17 -11.21
C MET A 20 -4.47 3.09 -12.30
N SER A 21 -4.88 1.87 -12.64
CA SER A 21 -5.84 1.59 -13.71
C SER A 21 -7.01 0.68 -13.30
N GLY A 22 -6.89 -0.01 -12.18
CA GLY A 22 -7.87 -1.01 -11.73
C GLY A 22 -9.03 -0.47 -10.88
N MET A 23 -8.83 0.68 -10.22
CA MET A 23 -9.82 1.32 -9.34
C MET A 23 -9.58 2.82 -9.22
N PRO A 24 -10.61 3.61 -8.79
CA PRO A 24 -10.46 5.06 -8.65
C PRO A 24 -9.43 5.49 -7.61
N TRP A 25 -9.24 4.69 -6.56
CA TRP A 25 -8.30 4.99 -5.47
C TRP A 25 -7.93 3.71 -4.71
N GLY A 26 -6.69 3.63 -4.24
CA GLY A 26 -6.20 2.49 -3.46
C GLY A 26 -5.11 2.88 -2.47
N GLY A 27 -4.69 1.94 -1.62
CA GLY A 27 -3.62 2.17 -0.63
C GLY A 27 -2.27 2.58 -1.25
N SER A 28 -2.00 2.13 -2.48
CA SER A 28 -0.80 2.51 -3.24
C SER A 28 -0.71 4.00 -3.57
N GLU A 29 -1.83 4.73 -3.51
CA GLU A 29 -1.89 6.15 -3.85
C GLU A 29 -1.62 7.07 -2.64
N VAL A 30 -1.68 6.53 -1.43
CA VAL A 30 -1.65 7.32 -0.19
C VAL A 30 -0.30 8.00 0.02
N LEU A 31 0.82 7.29 -0.22
CA LEU A 31 2.15 7.85 0.00
C LEU A 31 2.41 9.06 -0.92
N TRP A 32 2.27 8.88 -2.23
CA TRP A 32 2.56 9.96 -3.16
C TRP A 32 1.60 11.15 -2.98
N GLN A 33 0.33 10.89 -2.66
CA GLN A 33 -0.65 11.94 -2.47
C GLN A 33 -0.34 12.79 -1.23
N ARG A 34 -0.04 12.15 -0.08
CA ARG A 34 0.37 12.86 1.13
C ARG A 34 1.68 13.62 0.91
N THR A 35 2.63 13.04 0.16
CA THR A 35 3.89 13.69 -0.22
C THR A 35 3.65 14.90 -1.13
N ALA A 36 2.79 14.77 -2.13
CA ALA A 36 2.39 15.89 -3.00
C ALA A 36 1.79 17.05 -2.17
N ARG A 37 0.94 16.71 -1.20
CA ARG A 37 0.36 17.70 -0.29
C ARG A 37 1.41 18.38 0.59
N LEU A 38 2.36 17.61 1.14
CA LEU A 38 3.46 18.17 1.93
C LEU A 38 4.34 19.12 1.11
N LEU A 39 4.64 18.76 -0.14
CA LEU A 39 5.39 19.62 -1.07
C LEU A 39 4.65 20.92 -1.37
N GLN A 40 3.32 20.90 -1.57
CA GLN A 40 2.51 22.11 -1.71
C GLN A 40 2.60 23.00 -0.46
N LEU A 41 2.46 22.40 0.73
CA LEU A 41 2.59 23.14 2.01
C LEU A 41 3.98 23.76 2.20
N SER A 42 5.01 23.15 1.58
CA SER A 42 6.39 23.67 1.54
C SER A 42 6.62 24.70 0.44
N GLY A 43 5.57 25.10 -0.31
CA GLY A 43 5.62 26.13 -1.34
C GLY A 43 5.98 25.63 -2.75
N HIS A 44 6.14 24.33 -2.97
CA HIS A 44 6.40 23.76 -4.28
C HIS A 44 5.13 23.65 -5.13
N GLU A 45 5.29 23.73 -6.45
CA GLU A 45 4.19 23.45 -7.39
C GLU A 45 4.02 21.95 -7.59
N VAL A 46 2.76 21.51 -7.74
CA VAL A 46 2.41 20.11 -7.96
C VAL A 46 1.52 19.97 -9.19
N ALA A 47 1.90 19.07 -10.09
CA ALA A 47 1.11 18.65 -11.24
C ALA A 47 0.83 17.14 -11.15
N VAL A 48 -0.41 16.74 -11.23
CA VAL A 48 -0.83 15.34 -11.12
C VAL A 48 -1.41 14.85 -12.44
N ASN A 49 -0.93 13.71 -12.90
CA ASN A 49 -1.48 13.01 -14.05
C ASN A 49 -2.09 11.70 -13.57
N PHE A 50 -3.41 11.59 -13.65
CA PHE A 50 -4.21 10.49 -13.12
C PHE A 50 -5.21 9.96 -14.15
N LYS A 51 -5.59 8.68 -14.10
CA LYS A 51 -6.63 8.13 -14.96
C LYS A 51 -7.99 8.73 -14.58
N TRP A 52 -8.78 9.07 -15.59
CA TRP A 52 -10.16 9.52 -15.35
C TRP A 52 -11.05 8.40 -14.82
N TRP A 53 -11.91 8.73 -13.88
CA TRP A 53 -12.94 7.86 -13.31
C TRP A 53 -14.25 8.64 -13.19
N PRO A 54 -15.43 7.97 -13.24
CA PRO A 54 -16.72 8.63 -13.00
C PRO A 54 -16.83 9.30 -11.63
N TYR A 55 -16.01 8.85 -10.69
CA TYR A 55 -15.90 9.38 -9.34
C TYR A 55 -14.46 9.88 -9.10
N LYS A 56 -14.33 11.15 -8.72
CA LYS A 56 -13.05 11.74 -8.31
C LYS A 56 -12.84 11.48 -6.82
N ALA A 57 -11.72 10.86 -6.46
CA ALA A 57 -11.38 10.64 -5.06
C ALA A 57 -11.28 11.99 -4.30
N PRO A 58 -11.85 12.11 -3.09
CA PRO A 58 -11.79 13.36 -2.31
C PRO A 58 -10.37 13.88 -2.09
N THR A 59 -9.41 12.98 -1.97
CA THR A 59 -7.99 13.30 -1.82
C THR A 59 -7.38 13.97 -3.05
N LEU A 60 -7.81 13.61 -4.27
CA LEU A 60 -7.42 14.31 -5.50
C LEU A 60 -8.08 15.69 -5.59
N GLN A 61 -9.35 15.79 -5.22
CA GLN A 61 -10.04 17.08 -5.15
C GLN A 61 -9.33 18.01 -4.16
N HIS A 62 -8.94 17.48 -3.00
CA HIS A 62 -8.19 18.26 -2.00
C HIS A 62 -6.85 18.80 -2.52
N LEU A 63 -6.10 18.02 -3.32
CA LEU A 63 -4.86 18.52 -3.96
C LEU A 63 -5.15 19.67 -4.94
N GLU A 64 -6.19 19.54 -5.76
CA GLU A 64 -6.62 20.53 -6.74
C GLU A 64 -7.08 21.83 -6.04
N ASP A 65 -7.92 21.73 -5.01
CA ASP A 65 -8.40 22.88 -4.21
C ASP A 65 -7.24 23.68 -3.57
N HIS A 66 -6.07 23.04 -3.43
CA HIS A 66 -4.86 23.66 -2.90
C HIS A 66 -3.82 23.99 -3.99
N GLY A 67 -4.25 24.09 -5.24
CA GLY A 67 -3.45 24.61 -6.34
C GLY A 67 -2.66 23.56 -7.13
N ALA A 68 -2.90 22.25 -6.95
CA ALA A 68 -2.33 21.27 -7.86
C ALA A 68 -2.99 21.36 -9.24
N SER A 69 -2.19 21.29 -10.30
CA SER A 69 -2.70 21.07 -11.65
C SER A 69 -3.08 19.59 -11.81
N LEU A 70 -4.31 19.31 -12.21
CA LEU A 70 -4.82 17.95 -12.36
C LEU A 70 -5.11 17.63 -13.82
N TRP A 71 -4.37 16.69 -14.39
CA TRP A 71 -4.55 16.15 -15.72
C TRP A 71 -5.18 14.76 -15.66
N LEU A 72 -6.41 14.63 -16.18
CA LEU A 72 -7.15 13.36 -16.19
C LEU A 72 -6.98 12.68 -17.55
N ARG A 73 -6.33 11.50 -17.58
CA ARG A 73 -6.16 10.66 -18.77
C ARG A 73 -7.44 9.90 -19.08
N ASP A 74 -7.61 9.58 -20.37
CA ASP A 74 -8.70 8.72 -20.88
C ASP A 74 -10.12 9.14 -20.44
N PRO A 75 -10.46 10.45 -20.49
CA PRO A 75 -11.83 10.87 -20.20
C PRO A 75 -12.77 10.29 -21.27
N PRO A 76 -14.06 10.07 -20.92
CA PRO A 76 -15.04 9.64 -21.91
C PRO A 76 -15.11 10.67 -23.04
N PRO A 77 -15.37 10.24 -24.30
CA PRO A 77 -15.46 11.14 -25.42
C PRO A 77 -16.57 12.18 -25.15
N PRO A 78 -16.34 13.46 -25.49
CA PRO A 78 -17.31 14.50 -25.30
C PRO A 78 -18.59 14.20 -26.13
N PRO A 79 -19.78 14.68 -25.66
CA PRO A 79 -21.03 14.55 -26.42
C PRO A 79 -20.86 15.03 -27.87
N LEU A 80 -21.53 14.36 -28.82
CA LEU A 80 -21.40 14.57 -30.29
C LEU A 80 -21.43 16.04 -30.70
N LEU A 81 -22.25 16.87 -30.06
CA LEU A 81 -22.37 18.32 -30.32
C LEU A 81 -21.10 19.13 -29.97
N LYS A 82 -20.26 18.65 -29.04
CA LYS A 82 -18.98 19.32 -28.67
C LYS A 82 -17.80 18.87 -29.53
N ARG A 83 -17.93 17.75 -30.27
CA ARG A 83 -16.85 17.22 -31.15
C ARG A 83 -16.54 18.13 -32.33
N VAL A 84 -17.47 18.94 -32.79
CA VAL A 84 -17.33 19.75 -34.00
C VAL A 84 -16.49 21.02 -33.77
N PHE A 85 -16.34 21.46 -32.52
CA PHE A 85 -15.70 22.76 -32.20
C PHE A 85 -14.50 22.65 -31.23
N SER A 86 -14.11 21.47 -30.80
CA SER A 86 -12.95 21.32 -29.92
C SER A 86 -11.72 20.91 -30.72
N SER A 87 -10.69 21.74 -30.72
CA SER A 87 -9.31 21.27 -30.95
C SER A 87 -9.05 20.19 -29.91
N ASP A 88 -8.77 18.97 -30.35
CA ASP A 88 -8.53 17.81 -29.49
C ASP A 88 -7.47 18.13 -28.43
N PRO A 89 -7.85 18.31 -27.12
CA PRO A 89 -6.85 18.60 -26.06
C PRO A 89 -5.88 17.44 -25.84
N GLN A 90 -6.21 16.23 -26.34
CA GLN A 90 -5.39 15.03 -26.21
C GLN A 90 -4.14 15.02 -27.09
N LYS A 91 -3.97 16.01 -28.01
CA LYS A 91 -2.75 16.15 -28.82
C LYS A 91 -1.55 16.74 -28.08
N LYS A 92 -1.77 17.35 -26.89
CA LYS A 92 -0.65 17.93 -26.12
C LYS A 92 -0.16 16.89 -25.09
N CYS A 93 1.13 16.66 -25.06
CA CYS A 93 1.74 15.85 -24.02
C CYS A 93 1.64 16.59 -22.66
N TRP A 94 1.26 15.89 -21.60
CA TRP A 94 1.20 16.45 -20.25
C TRP A 94 2.51 17.15 -19.84
N LEU A 95 3.67 16.53 -20.16
CA LEU A 95 4.99 17.10 -19.87
C LEU A 95 5.26 18.43 -20.58
N ASP A 96 4.69 18.64 -21.79
CA ASP A 96 4.86 19.89 -22.55
C ASP A 96 4.02 21.03 -21.98
N VAL A 97 2.89 20.70 -21.34
CA VAL A 97 1.98 21.67 -20.71
C VAL A 97 2.46 22.03 -19.32
N GLU A 98 2.72 21.01 -18.48
CA GLU A 98 3.05 21.21 -17.07
C GLU A 98 4.52 21.55 -16.83
N LYS A 99 5.42 21.06 -17.68
CA LYS A 99 6.88 21.28 -17.60
C LYS A 99 7.44 21.05 -16.19
N PRO A 100 7.21 19.87 -15.59
CA PRO A 100 7.72 19.59 -14.26
C PRO A 100 9.25 19.54 -14.25
N ASP A 101 9.87 19.99 -13.16
CA ASP A 101 11.32 19.89 -12.94
C ASP A 101 11.76 18.47 -12.61
N ALA A 102 10.88 17.67 -12.01
CA ALA A 102 11.07 16.25 -11.73
C ALA A 102 9.73 15.50 -11.73
N VAL A 103 9.74 14.22 -12.07
CA VAL A 103 8.54 13.39 -12.13
C VAL A 103 8.68 12.16 -11.24
N LEU A 104 7.66 11.90 -10.41
CA LEU A 104 7.46 10.61 -9.77
C LEU A 104 6.43 9.80 -10.55
N ILE A 105 6.82 8.62 -11.02
CA ILE A 105 5.95 7.63 -11.65
C ILE A 105 5.58 6.60 -10.59
N THR A 106 4.29 6.42 -10.31
CA THR A 106 3.84 5.51 -9.26
C THR A 106 3.11 4.31 -9.84
N LEU A 107 3.53 3.11 -9.44
CA LEU A 107 2.93 1.86 -9.83
C LEU A 107 2.29 1.20 -8.60
N GLY A 108 0.98 1.00 -8.66
CA GLY A 108 0.26 0.23 -7.64
C GLY A 108 0.61 -1.25 -7.69
N TYR A 109 0.91 -1.72 -8.89
CA TYR A 109 1.28 -3.11 -9.17
C TYR A 109 2.24 -3.17 -10.36
N HIS A 110 3.35 -3.87 -10.21
CA HIS A 110 4.22 -4.19 -11.34
C HIS A 110 3.59 -5.39 -12.11
N PRO A 111 3.50 -5.34 -13.43
CA PRO A 111 4.33 -4.63 -14.38
C PRO A 111 3.54 -3.67 -15.29
N ASP A 112 2.89 -2.67 -14.74
CA ASP A 112 2.31 -1.64 -15.60
C ASP A 112 3.38 -1.07 -16.55
N ALA A 113 3.00 -0.89 -17.81
CA ALA A 113 3.88 -0.22 -18.77
C ALA A 113 3.98 1.26 -18.42
N ILE A 114 5.19 1.80 -18.47
CA ILE A 114 5.47 3.18 -18.11
C ILE A 114 6.10 3.99 -19.27
N PRO A 115 5.42 4.09 -20.43
CA PRO A 115 5.98 4.81 -21.59
C PRO A 115 6.29 6.28 -21.29
N ILE A 116 5.69 6.86 -20.26
CA ILE A 116 6.00 8.21 -19.77
C ILE A 116 7.46 8.34 -19.32
N ALA A 117 8.12 7.24 -18.91
CA ALA A 117 9.53 7.22 -18.55
C ALA A 117 10.42 7.54 -19.75
N ASP A 118 10.10 7.00 -20.94
CA ASP A 118 10.81 7.34 -22.19
C ASP A 118 10.60 8.81 -22.57
N GLU A 119 9.41 9.36 -22.33
CA GLU A 119 9.13 10.77 -22.56
C GLU A 119 9.93 11.68 -21.62
N CYS A 120 10.01 11.32 -20.33
CA CYS A 120 10.87 12.03 -19.38
C CYS A 120 12.34 11.99 -19.81
N TYR A 121 12.84 10.79 -20.14
CA TYR A 121 14.24 10.61 -20.57
C TYR A 121 14.58 11.44 -21.80
N ARG A 122 13.74 11.39 -22.86
CA ARG A 122 13.96 12.16 -24.11
C ARG A 122 13.96 13.68 -23.91
N ARG A 123 13.22 14.18 -22.90
CA ARG A 123 13.15 15.61 -22.55
C ARG A 123 14.19 16.04 -21.52
N GLY A 124 15.01 15.12 -21.01
CA GLY A 124 15.98 15.41 -19.95
C GLY A 124 15.31 15.75 -18.60
N ILE A 125 14.04 15.33 -18.40
CA ILE A 125 13.33 15.52 -17.14
C ILE A 125 13.71 14.35 -16.20
N PRO A 126 14.36 14.61 -15.06
CA PRO A 126 14.69 13.57 -14.10
C PRO A 126 13.42 12.92 -13.54
N TYR A 127 13.43 11.59 -13.36
CA TYR A 127 12.29 10.89 -12.83
C TYR A 127 12.68 9.79 -11.83
N GLY A 128 11.81 9.57 -10.87
CA GLY A 128 11.81 8.41 -9.97
C GLY A 128 10.64 7.49 -10.28
N ILE A 129 10.77 6.22 -9.90
CA ILE A 129 9.71 5.22 -10.02
C ILE A 129 9.42 4.66 -8.64
N ASN A 130 8.15 4.69 -8.21
CA ASN A 130 7.70 4.09 -6.95
C ASN A 130 6.87 2.84 -7.23
N ILE A 131 7.26 1.70 -6.66
CA ILE A 131 6.62 0.39 -6.84
C ILE A 131 6.03 -0.07 -5.51
N GLN A 132 4.69 -0.09 -5.45
CA GLN A 132 3.95 -0.44 -4.24
C GLN A 132 3.74 -1.96 -4.08
N CYS A 133 3.73 -2.73 -5.18
CA CYS A 133 3.62 -4.19 -5.14
C CYS A 133 4.30 -4.82 -6.35
N ALA A 134 5.03 -5.91 -6.12
CA ALA A 134 5.55 -6.79 -7.17
C ALA A 134 5.11 -8.23 -6.92
N SER A 135 4.89 -9.01 -7.99
CA SER A 135 4.41 -10.39 -7.91
C SER A 135 5.23 -11.31 -8.81
N ASN A 136 5.43 -12.53 -8.34
CA ASN A 136 6.02 -13.62 -9.14
C ASN A 136 5.03 -14.25 -10.14
N SER A 137 3.76 -13.85 -10.12
CA SER A 137 2.73 -14.35 -11.03
C SER A 137 2.69 -13.58 -12.36
N PHE A 138 3.55 -12.59 -12.52
CA PHE A 138 3.56 -11.73 -13.68
C PHE A 138 4.93 -11.74 -14.36
N PHE A 139 4.93 -12.08 -15.64
CA PHE A 139 6.14 -12.16 -16.45
C PHE A 139 6.08 -11.16 -17.59
N ILE A 140 7.17 -10.44 -17.80
CA ILE A 140 7.34 -9.54 -18.96
C ILE A 140 7.66 -10.42 -20.18
N HIS A 141 6.95 -10.20 -21.29
CA HIS A 141 7.29 -10.85 -22.55
C HIS A 141 8.70 -10.48 -22.99
N GLY A 142 9.45 -11.48 -23.52
CA GLY A 142 10.86 -11.31 -23.83
C GLY A 142 11.19 -10.20 -24.83
N ASP A 143 10.28 -9.91 -25.76
CA ASP A 143 10.37 -8.82 -26.73
C ASP A 143 10.31 -7.42 -26.09
N ARG A 144 9.70 -7.32 -24.92
CA ARG A 144 9.58 -6.07 -24.15
C ARG A 144 10.60 -5.90 -23.02
N LEU A 145 11.41 -6.92 -22.76
CA LEU A 145 12.31 -6.96 -21.60
C LEU A 145 13.29 -5.77 -21.57
N GLU A 146 13.89 -5.43 -22.71
CA GLU A 146 14.83 -4.28 -22.80
C GLU A 146 14.14 -2.92 -22.65
N GLU A 147 12.86 -2.82 -23.02
CA GLU A 147 12.05 -1.63 -22.76
C GLU A 147 11.92 -1.39 -21.25
N TYR A 148 11.53 -2.41 -20.48
CA TYR A 148 11.42 -2.31 -19.04
C TYR A 148 12.76 -2.04 -18.35
N ARG A 149 13.82 -2.75 -18.76
CA ARG A 149 15.18 -2.51 -18.26
C ARG A 149 15.61 -1.06 -18.44
N ARG A 150 15.33 -0.48 -19.61
CA ARG A 150 15.66 0.90 -19.94
C ARG A 150 14.94 1.88 -19.02
N TRP A 151 13.64 1.69 -18.75
CA TRP A 151 12.89 2.57 -17.88
C TRP A 151 13.47 2.62 -16.46
N TYR A 152 13.82 1.46 -15.91
CA TYR A 152 14.37 1.38 -14.55
C TYR A 152 15.83 1.85 -14.47
N ARG A 153 16.66 1.56 -15.46
CA ARG A 153 18.06 2.04 -15.50
C ARG A 153 18.16 3.56 -15.59
N ASN A 154 17.28 4.18 -16.36
CA ASN A 154 17.29 5.63 -16.62
C ASN A 154 16.59 6.43 -15.51
N ALA A 155 15.86 5.78 -14.63
CA ALA A 155 15.31 6.44 -13.44
C ALA A 155 16.44 6.91 -12.52
N LYS A 156 16.32 8.10 -11.95
CA LYS A 156 17.27 8.58 -10.91
C LYS A 156 17.21 7.71 -9.66
N LYS A 157 16.01 7.26 -9.28
CA LYS A 157 15.76 6.33 -8.20
C LYS A 157 14.56 5.43 -8.51
N VAL A 158 14.65 4.17 -8.04
CA VAL A 158 13.54 3.22 -8.03
C VAL A 158 13.25 2.88 -6.57
N TYR A 159 12.09 3.32 -6.11
CA TYR A 159 11.64 3.18 -4.74
C TYR A 159 10.78 1.93 -4.57
N PHE A 160 11.08 1.12 -3.60
CA PHE A 160 10.33 -0.07 -3.23
C PHE A 160 9.83 0.02 -1.79
N VAL A 161 8.72 -0.64 -1.50
CA VAL A 161 8.17 -0.68 -0.13
C VAL A 161 8.67 -1.88 0.68
N SER A 162 9.42 -2.81 0.06
CA SER A 162 10.08 -3.95 0.70
C SER A 162 11.23 -4.48 -0.15
N GLU A 163 12.18 -5.15 0.50
CA GLU A 163 13.28 -5.87 -0.19
C GLU A 163 12.74 -6.99 -1.07
N GLU A 164 11.67 -7.68 -0.63
CA GLU A 164 11.01 -8.72 -1.43
C GLU A 164 10.46 -8.17 -2.75
N ASN A 165 9.82 -6.98 -2.73
CA ASN A 165 9.32 -6.35 -3.96
C ASN A 165 10.47 -5.96 -4.91
N GLN A 166 11.59 -5.47 -4.37
CA GLN A 166 12.78 -5.21 -5.17
C GLN A 166 13.28 -6.49 -5.83
N LEU A 167 13.47 -7.56 -5.06
CA LEU A 167 13.95 -8.85 -5.57
C LEU A 167 13.02 -9.42 -6.64
N LYS A 168 11.71 -9.35 -6.44
CA LYS A 168 10.70 -9.81 -7.41
C LYS A 168 10.79 -9.04 -8.72
N LEU A 169 10.90 -7.70 -8.66
CA LEU A 169 11.08 -6.91 -9.88
C LEU A 169 12.39 -7.25 -10.58
N GLU A 170 13.51 -7.25 -9.87
CA GLU A 170 14.83 -7.55 -10.44
C GLU A 170 14.86 -8.92 -11.12
N ASN A 171 14.20 -9.92 -10.54
CA ASN A 171 14.04 -11.25 -11.16
C ASN A 171 13.17 -11.17 -12.43
N ASN A 172 12.05 -10.44 -12.39
CA ASN A 172 11.16 -10.29 -13.54
C ASN A 172 11.82 -9.60 -14.74
N ILE A 173 12.69 -8.63 -14.49
CA ILE A 173 13.44 -7.94 -15.55
C ILE A 173 14.83 -8.57 -15.81
N ALA A 174 15.21 -9.59 -15.03
CA ALA A 174 16.53 -10.23 -15.09
C ALA A 174 17.68 -9.20 -15.06
N LEU A 175 17.61 -8.25 -14.11
CA LEU A 175 18.57 -7.15 -13.96
C LEU A 175 18.65 -6.70 -12.51
N LYS A 176 19.86 -6.60 -11.96
CA LYS A 176 20.12 -5.90 -10.70
C LYS A 176 20.14 -4.38 -10.94
N LEU A 177 19.41 -3.66 -10.11
CA LEU A 177 19.33 -2.21 -10.15
C LEU A 177 20.29 -1.60 -9.10
N ALA A 178 21.09 -0.62 -9.51
CA ALA A 178 22.03 0.08 -8.62
C ALA A 178 21.42 1.36 -8.00
N ASN A 179 20.26 1.80 -8.49
CA ASN A 179 19.58 3.05 -8.15
C ASN A 179 18.32 2.82 -7.29
N THR A 180 18.34 1.80 -6.42
CA THR A 180 17.19 1.42 -5.60
C THR A 180 17.22 2.07 -4.22
N GLU A 181 16.05 2.17 -3.60
CA GLU A 181 15.85 2.62 -2.22
C GLU A 181 14.57 2.00 -1.64
N ILE A 182 14.63 1.52 -0.41
CA ILE A 182 13.46 1.02 0.32
C ILE A 182 12.83 2.18 1.09
N ILE A 183 11.54 2.41 0.86
CA ILE A 183 10.77 3.48 1.49
C ILE A 183 9.65 2.92 2.36
N ALA A 184 9.20 3.74 3.29
CA ALA A 184 8.08 3.40 4.17
C ALA A 184 6.77 4.02 3.65
N ASN A 185 5.65 3.28 3.76
CA ASN A 185 4.32 3.83 3.52
C ASN A 185 3.77 4.49 4.81
N PRO A 186 2.96 5.55 4.69
CA PRO A 186 2.35 6.19 5.86
C PRO A 186 1.26 5.30 6.46
N PHE A 187 1.21 5.25 7.76
CA PHE A 187 0.20 4.55 8.56
C PHE A 187 -0.90 5.50 9.06
N ASN A 188 -2.00 4.94 9.62
CA ASN A 188 -3.20 5.70 10.01
C ASN A 188 -3.47 5.70 11.52
N VAL A 189 -2.46 5.45 12.33
CA VAL A 189 -2.49 5.52 13.79
C VAL A 189 -1.41 6.48 14.26
N SER A 190 -1.45 6.91 15.52
CA SER A 190 -0.33 7.64 16.10
C SER A 190 0.91 6.75 16.19
N HIS A 191 2.09 7.26 15.88
CA HIS A 191 3.35 6.52 16.12
C HIS A 191 3.54 6.18 17.60
N GLN A 192 2.89 6.92 18.49
CA GLN A 192 2.87 6.69 19.94
C GLN A 192 1.55 6.07 20.42
N ALA A 193 0.78 5.43 19.52
CA ALA A 193 -0.49 4.79 19.86
C ALA A 193 -0.29 3.76 20.97
N ASN A 194 -1.20 3.76 21.93
CA ASN A 194 -1.22 2.78 23.04
C ASN A 194 -2.67 2.53 23.48
N PRO A 195 -3.51 1.94 22.60
CA PRO A 195 -4.89 1.61 22.95
C PRO A 195 -4.94 0.59 24.08
N SER A 196 -6.02 0.64 24.86
CA SER A 196 -6.25 -0.29 25.97
C SER A 196 -6.20 -1.75 25.49
N TRP A 197 -5.73 -2.65 26.35
CA TRP A 197 -5.78 -4.08 26.06
C TRP A 197 -7.19 -4.60 26.26
N PRO A 198 -7.77 -5.40 25.33
CA PRO A 198 -9.10 -5.96 25.48
C PRO A 198 -9.18 -6.93 26.67
N GLU A 199 -10.36 -7.03 27.28
CA GLU A 199 -10.64 -8.06 28.29
C GLU A 199 -10.65 -9.44 27.64
N SER A 200 -10.08 -10.45 28.31
CA SER A 200 -9.95 -11.83 27.81
C SER A 200 -10.78 -12.88 28.56
N ASP A 201 -11.64 -12.44 29.49
CA ASP A 201 -12.46 -13.34 30.31
C ASP A 201 -13.44 -14.21 29.49
N SER A 202 -13.90 -13.68 28.35
CA SER A 202 -14.77 -14.38 27.38
C SER A 202 -14.02 -15.09 26.27
N GLY A 203 -12.67 -15.10 26.27
CA GLY A 203 -11.81 -15.64 25.22
C GLY A 203 -11.03 -14.57 24.47
N PHE A 204 -10.40 -14.96 23.37
CA PHE A 204 -9.55 -14.09 22.56
C PHE A 204 -10.25 -13.68 21.27
N GLN A 205 -10.07 -12.44 20.87
CA GLN A 205 -10.57 -11.91 19.61
C GLN A 205 -9.41 -11.39 18.77
N ILE A 206 -9.37 -11.75 17.48
CA ILE A 206 -8.35 -11.33 16.54
C ILE A 206 -9.00 -10.62 15.35
N ALA A 207 -8.40 -9.53 14.90
CA ALA A 207 -8.89 -8.77 13.76
C ALA A 207 -8.28 -9.29 12.46
N LEU A 208 -9.11 -9.47 11.43
CA LEU A 208 -8.67 -9.62 10.05
C LEU A 208 -9.06 -8.33 9.31
N VAL A 209 -8.09 -7.45 9.08
CA VAL A 209 -8.34 -6.12 8.55
C VAL A 209 -7.92 -6.04 7.09
N GLY A 210 -8.87 -5.70 6.23
CA GLY A 210 -8.64 -5.55 4.81
C GLY A 210 -9.90 -5.72 3.97
N ARG A 211 -9.82 -5.35 2.71
CA ARG A 211 -10.92 -5.55 1.76
C ARG A 211 -11.29 -7.03 1.68
N ILE A 212 -12.57 -7.34 1.61
CA ILE A 212 -13.01 -8.74 1.44
C ILE A 212 -12.78 -9.15 -0.01
N HIS A 213 -11.61 -9.77 -0.23
CA HIS A 213 -11.14 -10.19 -1.55
C HIS A 213 -10.22 -11.41 -1.40
N PHE A 214 -10.74 -12.59 -1.65
CA PHE A 214 -10.06 -13.86 -1.39
C PHE A 214 -8.71 -14.00 -2.08
N GLN A 215 -8.64 -13.60 -3.35
CA GLN A 215 -7.41 -13.74 -4.14
C GLN A 215 -6.23 -12.96 -3.55
N SER A 216 -6.47 -11.83 -2.88
CA SER A 216 -5.39 -11.05 -2.28
C SER A 216 -5.29 -11.24 -0.78
N LYS A 217 -6.41 -11.28 -0.04
CA LYS A 217 -6.44 -11.22 1.42
C LYS A 217 -6.67 -12.56 2.13
N GLY A 218 -7.01 -13.63 1.38
CA GLY A 218 -7.02 -14.99 1.92
C GLY A 218 -8.05 -15.28 3.00
N GLN A 219 -9.18 -14.55 3.05
CA GLN A 219 -10.24 -14.79 4.06
C GLN A 219 -10.83 -16.21 3.98
N ASP A 220 -10.82 -16.80 2.81
CA ASP A 220 -11.22 -18.20 2.59
C ASP A 220 -10.32 -19.20 3.33
N ILE A 221 -9.01 -18.92 3.44
CA ILE A 221 -8.07 -19.80 4.16
C ILE A 221 -8.45 -19.90 5.64
N ILE A 222 -8.83 -18.76 6.26
CA ILE A 222 -9.19 -18.79 7.68
C ILE A 222 -10.51 -19.55 7.94
N VAL A 223 -11.46 -19.55 7.00
CA VAL A 223 -12.65 -20.40 7.11
C VAL A 223 -12.24 -21.86 7.16
N ASP A 224 -11.34 -22.30 6.27
CA ASP A 224 -10.84 -23.66 6.23
C ASP A 224 -10.02 -24.04 7.47
N VAL A 225 -9.26 -23.12 8.07
CA VAL A 225 -8.58 -23.34 9.34
C VAL A 225 -9.61 -23.50 10.46
N MET A 226 -10.54 -22.55 10.60
CA MET A 226 -11.47 -22.52 11.72
C MET A 226 -12.50 -23.64 11.74
N ARG A 227 -12.83 -24.27 10.58
CA ARG A 227 -13.71 -25.45 10.52
C ARG A 227 -13.09 -26.71 11.13
N GLN A 228 -11.79 -26.74 11.41
CA GLN A 228 -11.14 -27.90 12.04
C GLN A 228 -11.63 -28.11 13.48
N PRO A 229 -11.78 -29.37 13.95
CA PRO A 229 -12.36 -29.65 15.28
C PRO A 229 -11.64 -29.00 16.45
N LYS A 230 -10.33 -28.77 16.35
CA LYS A 230 -9.54 -28.13 17.42
C LYS A 230 -9.91 -26.67 17.61
N TRP A 231 -10.15 -25.93 16.49
CA TRP A 231 -10.50 -24.51 16.55
C TRP A 231 -11.92 -24.27 17.00
N ARG A 232 -12.86 -25.15 16.63
CA ARG A 232 -14.26 -25.08 17.07
C ARG A 232 -14.44 -25.15 18.60
N LYS A 233 -13.50 -25.76 19.31
CA LYS A 233 -13.53 -25.93 20.77
C LYS A 233 -12.86 -24.78 21.53
N ARG A 234 -12.22 -23.86 20.83
CA ARG A 234 -11.45 -22.76 21.42
C ARG A 234 -12.29 -21.48 21.52
N ALA A 235 -12.15 -20.77 22.62
CA ALA A 235 -12.74 -19.45 22.80
C ALA A 235 -11.94 -18.41 21.98
N LEU A 236 -12.00 -18.53 20.68
CA LEU A 236 -11.34 -17.66 19.70
C LEU A 236 -12.36 -17.15 18.68
N LYS A 237 -12.41 -15.82 18.53
CA LYS A 237 -13.18 -15.16 17.46
C LYS A 237 -12.26 -14.48 16.47
N VAL A 238 -12.61 -14.51 15.19
CA VAL A 238 -12.00 -13.72 14.13
C VAL A 238 -13.02 -12.71 13.65
N VAL A 239 -12.67 -11.44 13.69
CA VAL A 239 -13.53 -10.34 13.27
C VAL A 239 -13.00 -9.72 11.98
N PHE A 240 -13.84 -9.71 10.95
CA PHE A 240 -13.49 -9.16 9.63
C PHE A 240 -13.83 -7.67 9.58
N TYR A 241 -12.82 -6.84 9.36
CA TYR A 241 -12.94 -5.40 9.16
C TYR A 241 -12.59 -5.04 7.71
N GLY A 242 -13.46 -4.31 7.03
CA GLY A 242 -13.21 -3.78 5.70
C GLY A 242 -14.41 -3.77 4.79
N HIS A 243 -14.22 -3.14 3.64
CA HIS A 243 -15.24 -3.07 2.59
C HIS A 243 -15.30 -4.35 1.75
N ASP A 244 -16.47 -4.62 1.20
CA ASP A 244 -16.62 -5.68 0.19
C ASP A 244 -15.91 -5.30 -1.11
N GLN A 245 -15.17 -6.25 -1.65
CA GLN A 245 -14.60 -6.18 -3.00
C GLN A 245 -14.92 -7.45 -3.82
N GLY A 246 -16.16 -7.91 -3.66
CA GLY A 246 -16.75 -8.97 -4.48
C GLY A 246 -16.85 -10.35 -3.84
N ASN A 247 -16.28 -10.56 -2.62
CA ASN A 247 -16.34 -11.87 -1.96
C ASN A 247 -17.11 -11.89 -0.64
N LYS A 248 -17.73 -10.79 -0.18
CA LYS A 248 -18.45 -10.75 1.10
C LYS A 248 -19.60 -11.76 1.13
N ALA A 249 -20.45 -11.78 0.10
CA ALA A 249 -21.58 -12.71 0.05
C ALA A 249 -21.09 -14.16 0.12
N GLN A 250 -20.08 -14.51 -0.66
CA GLN A 250 -19.47 -15.84 -0.65
C GLN A 250 -18.85 -16.17 0.72
N LEU A 251 -18.19 -15.21 1.38
CA LEU A 251 -17.62 -15.41 2.73
C LEU A 251 -18.71 -15.77 3.73
N LEU A 252 -19.82 -15.02 3.75
CA LEU A 252 -20.94 -15.27 4.66
C LEU A 252 -21.59 -16.64 4.43
N GLU A 253 -21.75 -17.05 3.17
CA GLU A 253 -22.26 -18.37 2.83
C GLU A 253 -21.31 -19.50 3.27
N LEU A 254 -19.98 -19.31 3.14
CA LEU A 254 -19.00 -20.28 3.63
C LEU A 254 -19.03 -20.40 5.16
N ILE A 255 -19.13 -19.27 5.86
CA ILE A 255 -19.26 -19.24 7.34
C ILE A 255 -20.49 -20.05 7.77
N LYS A 256 -21.64 -19.81 7.14
CA LYS A 256 -22.89 -20.50 7.39
C LYS A 256 -22.80 -21.98 7.03
N LEU A 257 -22.24 -22.31 5.85
CA LEU A 257 -22.07 -23.70 5.40
C LEU A 257 -21.32 -24.56 6.42
N HIS A 258 -20.36 -23.94 7.11
CA HIS A 258 -19.54 -24.64 8.10
C HIS A 258 -20.01 -24.42 9.54
N GLY A 259 -21.09 -23.68 9.82
CA GLY A 259 -21.62 -23.40 11.17
C GLY A 259 -20.57 -22.68 12.02
N LEU A 260 -19.99 -21.57 11.51
CA LEU A 260 -18.92 -20.81 12.16
C LEU A 260 -19.36 -19.38 12.54
N GLU A 261 -20.66 -19.08 12.54
CA GLU A 261 -21.22 -17.75 12.71
C GLU A 261 -20.86 -17.11 14.07
N GLU A 262 -20.64 -17.92 15.11
CA GLU A 262 -20.23 -17.45 16.43
C GLU A 262 -18.74 -17.10 16.51
N GLN A 263 -17.91 -17.73 15.66
CA GLN A 263 -16.45 -17.58 15.67
C GLN A 263 -15.91 -16.65 14.59
N LEU A 264 -16.60 -16.55 13.45
CA LEU A 264 -16.21 -15.71 12.29
C LEU A 264 -17.24 -14.62 12.09
N VAL A 265 -16.95 -13.41 12.58
CA VAL A 265 -17.89 -12.29 12.65
C VAL A 265 -17.50 -11.20 11.66
N PHE A 266 -18.45 -10.73 10.86
CA PHE A 266 -18.24 -9.62 9.97
C PHE A 266 -18.66 -8.30 10.64
N HIS A 267 -17.68 -7.42 10.92
CA HIS A 267 -17.94 -6.09 11.47
C HIS A 267 -18.26 -5.06 10.38
N GLY A 268 -17.51 -5.12 9.26
CA GLY A 268 -17.56 -4.10 8.22
C GLY A 268 -16.43 -3.08 8.34
N PHE A 269 -16.63 -1.89 7.77
CA PHE A 269 -15.64 -0.82 7.83
C PHE A 269 -15.64 -0.15 9.21
N SER A 270 -14.46 0.23 9.69
CA SER A 270 -14.27 1.09 10.87
C SER A 270 -13.55 2.35 10.46
N ASP A 271 -14.02 3.50 10.93
CA ASP A 271 -13.40 4.81 10.69
C ASP A 271 -12.17 5.05 11.58
N SER A 272 -12.07 4.33 12.71
CA SER A 272 -10.95 4.40 13.64
C SER A 272 -10.14 3.11 13.60
N VAL A 273 -8.88 3.20 13.21
CA VAL A 273 -7.95 2.05 13.25
C VAL A 273 -7.59 1.72 14.69
N GLU A 274 -7.44 2.71 15.55
CA GLU A 274 -7.12 2.49 16.98
C GLU A 274 -8.24 1.75 17.71
N GLU A 275 -9.52 2.05 17.39
CA GLU A 275 -10.69 1.34 17.95
C GLU A 275 -10.68 -0.15 17.60
N ILE A 276 -10.19 -0.51 16.40
CA ILE A 276 -10.02 -1.94 16.04
C ILE A 276 -9.12 -2.62 17.08
N TRP A 277 -8.03 -1.96 17.48
CA TRP A 277 -7.06 -2.55 18.40
C TRP A 277 -7.48 -2.47 19.87
N GLU A 278 -8.41 -1.59 20.24
CA GLU A 278 -9.06 -1.61 21.55
C GLU A 278 -9.96 -2.84 21.75
N ASN A 279 -10.47 -3.41 20.66
CA ASN A 279 -11.39 -4.53 20.67
C ASN A 279 -10.75 -5.87 20.28
N ASN A 280 -9.49 -5.88 19.82
CA ASN A 280 -8.83 -7.09 19.32
C ASN A 280 -7.43 -7.28 19.92
N HIS A 281 -7.12 -8.52 20.27
CA HIS A 281 -5.86 -8.91 20.93
C HIS A 281 -4.69 -9.05 19.94
N ALA A 282 -4.98 -9.36 18.68
CA ALA A 282 -3.98 -9.59 17.64
C ALA A 282 -4.54 -9.27 16.24
N LEU A 283 -3.63 -9.09 15.29
CA LEU A 283 -3.93 -9.09 13.85
C LEU A 283 -3.80 -10.50 13.28
N LEU A 284 -4.69 -10.88 12.38
CA LEU A 284 -4.54 -12.02 11.47
C LEU A 284 -4.54 -11.50 10.02
N LEU A 285 -3.49 -11.82 9.26
CA LEU A 285 -3.35 -11.39 7.87
C LEU A 285 -2.90 -12.56 6.98
N PRO A 286 -3.84 -13.41 6.50
CA PRO A 286 -3.54 -14.59 5.67
C PRO A 286 -3.38 -14.22 4.18
N SER A 287 -2.82 -13.07 3.87
CA SER A 287 -2.75 -12.51 2.52
C SER A 287 -1.92 -13.36 1.57
N ARG A 288 -2.37 -13.44 0.31
CA ARG A 288 -1.64 -14.04 -0.82
C ARG A 288 -0.77 -13.03 -1.56
N TYR A 289 -1.10 -11.73 -1.44
CA TYR A 289 -0.36 -10.63 -2.08
C TYR A 289 -0.32 -9.43 -1.15
N GLU A 290 0.88 -8.95 -0.88
CA GLU A 290 1.13 -7.68 -0.20
C GLU A 290 2.39 -7.02 -0.77
N GLY A 291 2.46 -5.70 -0.69
CA GLY A 291 3.70 -4.95 -0.83
C GLY A 291 4.33 -4.71 0.53
N ALA A 292 3.75 -3.76 1.27
CA ALA A 292 4.04 -3.50 2.68
C ALA A 292 2.69 -3.25 3.36
N PRO A 293 2.11 -4.25 4.04
CA PRO A 293 0.77 -4.13 4.61
C PRO A 293 0.77 -3.18 5.80
N LEU A 294 0.14 -2.03 5.63
CA LEU A 294 0.05 -0.99 6.66
C LEU A 294 -0.57 -1.50 7.95
N VAL A 295 -1.55 -2.40 7.83
CA VAL A 295 -2.26 -2.95 8.98
C VAL A 295 -1.34 -3.71 9.94
N VAL A 296 -0.24 -4.31 9.45
CA VAL A 296 0.77 -4.96 10.32
C VAL A 296 1.50 -3.90 11.14
N ILE A 297 1.92 -2.82 10.48
CA ILE A 297 2.58 -1.69 11.13
C ILE A 297 1.65 -1.04 12.17
N GLU A 298 0.39 -0.81 11.78
CA GLU A 298 -0.64 -0.22 12.64
C GLU A 298 -0.95 -1.09 13.87
N ALA A 299 -1.08 -2.41 13.69
CA ALA A 299 -1.26 -3.35 14.80
C ALA A 299 -0.06 -3.31 15.77
N MET A 300 1.17 -3.38 15.23
CA MET A 300 2.38 -3.35 16.03
C MET A 300 2.55 -1.99 16.76
N LEU A 301 2.29 -0.85 16.10
CA LEU A 301 2.29 0.47 16.74
C LEU A 301 1.26 0.56 17.88
N CYS A 302 0.14 -0.16 17.76
CA CYS A 302 -0.88 -0.30 18.80
C CYS A 302 -0.58 -1.40 19.82
N ASN A 303 0.66 -1.89 19.88
CA ASN A 303 1.11 -2.95 20.78
C ASN A 303 0.30 -4.26 20.63
N ARG A 304 -0.02 -4.65 19.39
CA ARG A 304 -0.64 -5.92 19.05
C ARG A 304 0.32 -6.77 18.22
N ILE A 305 0.34 -8.06 18.50
CA ILE A 305 1.07 -9.01 17.64
C ILE A 305 0.34 -9.17 16.31
N ALA A 306 1.10 -9.58 15.29
CA ALA A 306 0.52 -9.98 14.02
C ALA A 306 0.81 -11.46 13.73
N ILE A 307 -0.20 -12.14 13.18
CA ILE A 307 -0.12 -13.52 12.67
C ILE A 307 -0.31 -13.40 11.16
N THR A 308 0.75 -13.63 10.39
CA THR A 308 0.74 -13.31 8.95
C THR A 308 1.30 -14.44 8.11
N THR A 309 1.01 -14.41 6.82
CA THR A 309 1.77 -15.19 5.82
C THR A 309 3.11 -14.51 5.50
N ASP A 310 4.10 -15.26 5.03
CA ASP A 310 5.41 -14.77 4.58
C ASP A 310 5.30 -14.12 3.18
N ILE A 311 4.65 -12.96 3.13
CA ILE A 311 4.36 -12.22 1.89
C ILE A 311 4.67 -10.73 2.08
N GLY A 312 5.29 -10.12 1.09
CA GLY A 312 5.64 -8.71 1.11
C GLY A 312 6.67 -8.42 2.22
N ARG A 313 6.39 -7.37 3.00
CA ARG A 313 7.30 -6.95 4.06
C ARG A 313 7.10 -7.67 5.41
N ASN A 314 6.16 -8.61 5.52
CA ASN A 314 5.74 -9.17 6.81
C ASN A 314 6.92 -9.71 7.65
N ARG A 315 7.82 -10.48 7.03
CA ARG A 315 9.01 -11.03 7.71
C ARG A 315 10.03 -9.96 8.09
N GLU A 316 10.11 -8.86 7.35
CA GLU A 316 11.04 -7.76 7.64
C GLU A 316 10.60 -6.93 8.86
N LEU A 317 9.27 -6.92 9.15
CA LEU A 317 8.68 -6.10 10.21
C LEU A 317 8.74 -6.75 11.59
N MET A 318 8.71 -8.09 11.68
CA MET A 318 8.58 -8.80 12.97
C MET A 318 9.58 -9.94 13.12
N ASP A 319 9.89 -10.27 14.36
CA ASP A 319 10.69 -11.43 14.72
C ASP A 319 9.72 -12.59 15.05
N ASP A 320 9.78 -13.68 14.24
CA ASP A 320 8.86 -14.81 14.35
C ASP A 320 8.97 -15.49 15.72
N ASN A 321 7.83 -15.79 16.35
CA ASN A 321 7.69 -16.31 17.71
C ASN A 321 8.06 -15.34 18.85
N GLU A 322 8.45 -14.10 18.56
CA GLU A 322 8.82 -13.09 19.56
C GLU A 322 7.90 -11.87 19.51
N SER A 323 7.80 -11.19 18.37
CA SER A 323 6.94 -10.02 18.19
C SER A 323 5.75 -10.28 17.27
N GLY A 324 5.63 -11.51 16.76
CA GLY A 324 4.55 -11.97 15.89
C GLY A 324 4.76 -13.42 15.46
N PHE A 325 3.92 -13.88 14.51
CA PHE A 325 3.99 -15.24 13.98
C PHE A 325 3.86 -15.22 12.46
N VAL A 326 4.79 -15.88 11.77
CA VAL A 326 4.84 -15.91 10.31
C VAL A 326 4.58 -17.33 9.82
N ALA A 327 3.49 -17.52 9.06
CA ALA A 327 3.24 -18.74 8.30
C ALA A 327 4.12 -18.76 7.06
N MET A 328 4.83 -19.83 6.81
CA MET A 328 5.81 -19.97 5.72
C MET A 328 5.21 -19.97 4.31
N GLY A 329 3.91 -19.73 4.20
CA GLY A 329 3.18 -19.66 2.93
C GLY A 329 1.68 -19.49 3.14
N THR A 330 0.91 -19.59 2.05
CA THR A 330 -0.52 -19.26 2.00
C THR A 330 -1.44 -20.49 1.98
N SER A 331 -0.95 -21.67 2.40
CA SER A 331 -1.81 -22.85 2.52
C SER A 331 -2.53 -22.88 3.88
N VAL A 332 -3.60 -23.68 3.94
CA VAL A 332 -4.38 -23.90 5.17
C VAL A 332 -3.50 -24.47 6.27
N GLU A 333 -2.65 -25.44 5.95
CA GLU A 333 -1.76 -26.15 6.88
C GLU A 333 -0.72 -25.22 7.48
N LEU A 334 -0.11 -24.37 6.66
CA LEU A 334 0.92 -23.43 7.11
C LEU A 334 0.34 -22.30 7.96
N LEU A 335 -0.87 -21.80 7.60
CA LEU A 335 -1.55 -20.82 8.43
C LEU A 335 -2.03 -21.44 9.75
N ASP A 336 -2.54 -22.67 9.71
CA ASP A 336 -2.96 -23.42 10.88
C ASP A 336 -1.80 -23.63 11.87
N GLU A 337 -0.61 -23.96 11.35
CA GLU A 337 0.61 -24.11 12.16
C GLU A 337 0.99 -22.81 12.85
N ALA A 338 1.06 -21.69 12.13
CA ALA A 338 1.40 -20.39 12.69
C ALA A 338 0.36 -19.91 13.72
N LEU A 339 -0.94 -20.10 13.42
CA LEU A 339 -2.01 -19.78 14.34
C LEU A 339 -1.97 -20.67 15.59
N GLU A 340 -1.56 -21.94 15.45
CA GLU A 340 -1.37 -22.86 16.58
C GLU A 340 -0.25 -22.40 17.50
N ARG A 341 0.94 -22.02 16.95
CA ARG A 341 2.04 -21.45 17.74
C ARG A 341 1.59 -20.19 18.48
N ALA A 342 0.86 -19.33 17.82
CA ALA A 342 0.29 -18.13 18.42
C ALA A 342 -0.69 -18.49 19.55
N TRP A 343 -1.60 -19.42 19.32
CA TRP A 343 -2.57 -19.85 20.33
C TRP A 343 -1.92 -20.42 21.59
N GLN A 344 -0.86 -21.20 21.46
CA GLN A 344 -0.12 -21.75 22.60
C GLN A 344 0.48 -20.64 23.47
N LYS A 345 0.86 -19.51 22.88
CA LYS A 345 1.39 -18.33 23.60
C LYS A 345 0.35 -17.23 23.88
N ARG A 346 -0.96 -17.49 23.73
CA ARG A 346 -2.00 -16.44 23.78
C ARG A 346 -2.01 -15.61 25.07
N HIS A 347 -1.62 -16.20 26.19
CA HIS A 347 -1.53 -15.48 27.47
C HIS A 347 -0.31 -14.53 27.56
N GLN A 348 0.60 -14.61 26.61
CA GLN A 348 1.76 -13.73 26.46
C GLN A 348 1.57 -12.66 25.35
N TRP A 349 0.44 -12.67 24.64
CA TRP A 349 0.23 -11.77 23.50
C TRP A 349 0.35 -10.29 23.87
N GLN A 350 -0.02 -9.90 25.08
CA GLN A 350 0.12 -8.52 25.54
C GLN A 350 1.59 -8.12 25.66
N GLU A 351 2.42 -8.94 26.30
CA GLU A 351 3.85 -8.69 26.45
C GLU A 351 4.56 -8.72 25.09
N MET A 352 4.24 -9.71 24.24
CA MET A 352 4.75 -9.81 22.89
C MET A 352 4.31 -8.61 22.03
N GLY A 353 3.09 -8.10 22.22
CA GLY A 353 2.58 -6.89 21.55
C GLY A 353 3.36 -5.63 21.93
N VAL A 354 3.70 -5.47 23.22
CA VAL A 354 4.58 -4.37 23.67
C VAL A 354 5.96 -4.47 23.01
N LEU A 355 6.52 -5.68 22.89
CA LEU A 355 7.78 -5.90 22.17
C LEU A 355 7.64 -5.57 20.68
N ALA A 356 6.53 -6.00 20.06
CA ALA A 356 6.21 -5.65 18.66
C ALA A 356 6.16 -4.14 18.45
N GLY A 357 5.49 -3.41 19.36
CA GLY A 357 5.42 -1.95 19.34
C GLY A 357 6.79 -1.28 19.47
N LYS A 358 7.68 -1.83 20.29
CA LYS A 358 9.07 -1.34 20.40
C LYS A 358 9.83 -1.58 19.08
N HIS A 359 9.80 -2.80 18.57
CA HIS A 359 10.53 -3.17 17.35
C HIS A 359 10.09 -2.35 16.14
N ILE A 360 8.79 -2.12 15.97
CA ILE A 360 8.32 -1.34 14.82
C ILE A 360 8.71 0.12 14.92
N ARG A 361 8.70 0.74 16.11
CA ARG A 361 9.12 2.12 16.32
C ARG A 361 10.64 2.33 16.09
N GLU A 362 11.45 1.29 16.30
CA GLU A 362 12.89 1.32 16.02
C GLU A 362 13.19 1.14 14.53
N ARG A 363 12.35 0.40 13.78
CA ARG A 363 12.58 -0.02 12.39
C ARG A 363 11.82 0.81 11.36
N TYR A 364 10.84 1.59 11.79
CA TYR A 364 9.94 2.31 10.89
C TYR A 364 9.89 3.80 11.25
N SER A 365 10.04 4.65 10.23
CA SER A 365 10.01 6.10 10.41
C SER A 365 8.70 6.57 11.05
N ASP A 366 8.79 7.59 11.89
CA ASP A 366 7.63 8.28 12.47
C ASP A 366 6.94 9.22 11.47
N ASP A 367 7.65 9.66 10.43
CA ASP A 367 7.10 10.51 9.35
C ASP A 367 7.56 10.04 7.95
N PRO A 368 7.06 8.89 7.45
CA PRO A 368 7.41 8.37 6.13
C PRO A 368 7.13 9.33 4.98
N VAL A 369 6.14 10.22 5.14
CA VAL A 369 5.78 11.21 4.12
C VAL A 369 6.86 12.28 3.98
N ARG A 370 7.39 12.76 5.10
CA ARG A 370 8.50 13.71 5.12
C ARG A 370 9.76 13.11 4.53
N ASP A 371 10.10 11.89 4.96
CA ASP A 371 11.28 11.19 4.45
C ASP A 371 11.21 11.04 2.93
N PHE A 372 10.05 10.64 2.43
CA PHE A 372 9.86 10.46 1.00
C PHE A 372 9.86 11.80 0.24
N ALA A 373 9.33 12.87 0.83
CA ALA A 373 9.41 14.21 0.24
C ALA A 373 10.87 14.69 0.10
N GLU A 374 11.71 14.45 1.12
CA GLU A 374 13.14 14.79 1.04
C GLU A 374 13.86 13.91 -0.01
N ALA A 375 13.57 12.62 -0.08
CA ALA A 375 14.11 11.73 -1.11
C ALA A 375 13.74 12.21 -2.54
N LEU A 376 12.50 12.69 -2.75
CA LEU A 376 12.06 13.21 -4.05
C LEU A 376 12.79 14.50 -4.45
N LYS A 377 13.10 15.38 -3.51
CA LYS A 377 13.87 16.60 -3.81
C LYS A 377 15.27 16.27 -4.36
N LEU A 378 15.87 15.16 -3.92
CA LEU A 378 17.18 14.71 -4.40
C LEU A 378 17.18 14.21 -5.86
N ILE A 379 16.03 13.77 -6.41
CA ILE A 379 15.93 13.35 -7.82
C ILE A 379 16.32 14.46 -8.77
N ARG A 380 16.03 15.73 -8.46
CA ARG A 380 16.37 16.89 -9.27
C ARG A 380 17.89 17.16 -9.27
N SER A 381 18.56 16.91 -8.15
CA SER A 381 19.92 17.38 -7.89
C SER A 381 21.01 16.41 -8.39
N SER A 382 20.62 15.23 -8.86
CA SER A 382 21.55 14.13 -9.24
C SER A 382 21.74 13.99 -10.76
#